data_d1a580edfefd2234de4da8200a54727d
#
_entry.id   d1a580edfefd2234de4da8200a54727d
#
_cell.length_a   1.000
_cell.length_b   1.000
_cell.length_c   1.000
_cell.angle_alpha   90.00
_cell.angle_beta   90.00
_cell.angle_gamma   90.00
#
_symmetry.space_group_name_H-M   'P 1'
#
loop_
_entity.id
_entity.type
_entity.pdbx_description
1 polymer ?
#
loop_
_entity_poly.entity_id
_entity_poly.type
_entity_poly.pdbx_seq_one_letter_code
_entity_poly.pdbx_strand_id
1 'polypeptide(L)'
;MAIPTNIKTLLSGEVVEWARIEFKETWDPAASLKTVCAFANDLDNWGGGYIVIGVEEEDGRPVYPLKGVPAEKLDKYQKEIFAKCKLIRPAYMPIIGVETYQNKHFIVIWCPGGETRPYSSPKTMDKDNKERIHYIRKSSNSVEPTDDEEKDLFNLANRVPFDDRVNHKAEMSDLNITLIQNYLKEIKSSLYEKSKTGDFVEVCQDMNIVSTLPEYVKPKNVGL
;
A
#
# COMPACT_ATOMS: atom_id res chain seq x y z
N MET A 1 -10.97 5.96 -5.45
CA MET A 1 -9.63 6.24 -4.86
C MET A 1 -8.60 6.03 -5.95
N ALA A 2 -7.69 6.98 -6.16
CA ALA A 2 -6.65 6.88 -7.17
C ALA A 2 -5.40 6.20 -6.59
N ILE A 3 -4.58 5.60 -7.46
CA ILE A 3 -3.25 5.11 -7.08
C ILE A 3 -2.38 6.34 -6.77
N PRO A 4 -1.65 6.37 -5.65
CA PRO A 4 -0.98 7.60 -5.18
C PRO A 4 0.29 7.95 -5.97
N THR A 5 0.79 7.05 -6.80
CA THR A 5 1.97 7.25 -7.63
C THR A 5 1.77 6.69 -9.04
N ASN A 6 2.55 7.14 -10.00
CA ASN A 6 2.45 6.72 -11.40
C ASN A 6 3.49 5.64 -11.76
N ILE A 7 3.26 4.97 -12.88
CA ILE A 7 4.11 3.88 -13.37
C ILE A 7 5.58 4.31 -13.56
N LYS A 8 5.84 5.53 -14.03
CA LYS A 8 7.21 6.02 -14.26
C LYS A 8 7.98 6.07 -12.94
N THR A 9 7.34 6.59 -11.88
CA THR A 9 7.92 6.65 -10.54
C THR A 9 8.20 5.26 -9.97
N LEU A 10 7.28 4.30 -10.18
CA LEU A 10 7.50 2.92 -9.74
C LEU A 10 8.64 2.24 -10.49
N LEU A 11 8.79 2.51 -11.79
CA LEU A 11 9.86 1.94 -12.61
C LEU A 11 11.25 2.51 -12.29
N SER A 12 11.34 3.71 -11.71
CA SER A 12 12.64 4.32 -11.33
C SER A 12 13.15 3.80 -9.97
N GLY A 13 12.25 3.42 -9.05
CA GLY A 13 12.60 3.06 -7.67
C GLY A 13 13.20 4.20 -6.84
N GLU A 14 13.05 5.46 -7.30
CA GLU A 14 13.63 6.63 -6.61
C GLU A 14 12.78 7.11 -5.43
N VAL A 15 11.45 6.97 -5.55
CA VAL A 15 10.48 7.46 -4.54
C VAL A 15 9.95 6.31 -3.69
N VAL A 16 9.71 5.17 -4.31
CA VAL A 16 9.24 3.96 -3.61
C VAL A 16 10.37 2.94 -3.60
N GLU A 17 10.75 2.47 -2.42
CA GLU A 17 11.81 1.48 -2.27
C GLU A 17 11.46 0.16 -2.97
N TRP A 18 12.47 -0.49 -3.57
CA TRP A 18 12.28 -1.74 -4.31
C TRP A 18 11.61 -2.85 -3.49
N ALA A 19 11.87 -2.91 -2.19
CA ALA A 19 11.22 -3.87 -1.30
C ALA A 19 9.69 -3.73 -1.28
N ARG A 20 9.16 -2.55 -1.62
CA ARG A 20 7.73 -2.23 -1.68
C ARG A 20 7.15 -2.34 -3.09
N ILE A 21 7.94 -2.78 -4.06
CA ILE A 21 7.49 -2.97 -5.44
C ILE A 21 7.69 -4.45 -5.81
N GLU A 22 6.70 -5.01 -6.48
CA GLU A 22 6.73 -6.33 -7.09
C GLU A 22 6.42 -6.21 -8.56
N PHE A 23 7.35 -6.58 -9.42
CA PHE A 23 7.12 -6.63 -10.87
C PHE A 23 6.69 -8.03 -11.30
N LYS A 24 5.77 -8.11 -12.24
CA LYS A 24 5.31 -9.35 -12.85
C LYS A 24 5.13 -9.15 -14.35
N GLU A 25 5.72 -10.00 -15.15
CA GLU A 25 5.52 -9.98 -16.61
C GLU A 25 4.06 -10.23 -16.96
N THR A 26 3.44 -11.20 -16.30
CA THR A 26 2.04 -11.60 -16.49
C THR A 26 1.33 -11.76 -15.15
N TRP A 27 0.00 -11.79 -15.19
CA TRP A 27 -0.78 -12.08 -13.99
C TRP A 27 -0.63 -13.55 -13.57
N ASP A 28 0.00 -13.77 -12.42
CA ASP A 28 0.06 -15.05 -11.70
C ASP A 28 -0.78 -14.94 -10.42
N PRO A 29 -1.97 -15.57 -10.37
CA PRO A 29 -2.86 -15.46 -9.21
C PRO A 29 -2.26 -15.97 -7.90
N ALA A 30 -1.49 -17.06 -7.95
CA ALA A 30 -0.94 -17.68 -6.74
C ALA A 30 0.17 -16.83 -6.12
N ALA A 31 1.16 -16.45 -6.93
CA ALA A 31 2.27 -15.62 -6.47
C ALA A 31 1.79 -14.21 -6.06
N SER A 32 0.94 -13.58 -6.90
CA SER A 32 0.46 -12.23 -6.63
C SER A 32 -0.42 -12.14 -5.38
N LEU A 33 -1.24 -13.17 -5.09
CA LEU A 33 -2.08 -13.16 -3.88
C LEU A 33 -1.25 -13.23 -2.59
N LYS A 34 -0.14 -13.98 -2.60
CA LYS A 34 0.84 -13.97 -1.49
C LYS A 34 1.40 -12.57 -1.27
N THR A 35 1.79 -11.89 -2.35
CA THR A 35 2.35 -10.54 -2.28
C THR A 35 1.30 -9.52 -1.82
N VAL A 36 0.05 -9.59 -2.29
CA VAL A 36 -1.05 -8.75 -1.79
C VAL A 36 -1.25 -8.95 -0.29
N CYS A 37 -1.23 -10.21 0.18
CA CYS A 37 -1.35 -10.52 1.60
C CYS A 37 -0.17 -9.95 2.41
N ALA A 38 1.06 -10.09 1.91
CA ALA A 38 2.26 -9.60 2.57
C ALA A 38 2.27 -8.06 2.68
N PHE A 39 1.89 -7.35 1.62
CA PHE A 39 1.75 -5.90 1.66
C PHE A 39 0.61 -5.44 2.57
N ALA A 40 -0.53 -6.16 2.59
CA ALA A 40 -1.62 -5.87 3.52
C ALA A 40 -1.20 -6.04 4.99
N ASN A 41 -0.36 -7.03 5.28
CA ASN A 41 0.20 -7.26 6.61
C ASN A 41 1.20 -6.20 7.03
N ASP A 42 2.03 -5.72 6.09
CA ASP A 42 2.93 -4.58 6.30
C ASP A 42 3.61 -4.61 7.68
N LEU A 43 4.34 -5.72 7.97
CA LEU A 43 4.94 -5.99 9.28
C LEU A 43 5.84 -4.85 9.76
N ASP A 44 6.61 -4.28 8.83
CA ASP A 44 7.56 -3.18 9.12
C ASP A 44 6.88 -1.79 9.12
N ASN A 45 5.55 -1.74 8.88
CA ASN A 45 4.75 -0.51 8.82
C ASN A 45 5.29 0.53 7.83
N TRP A 46 5.68 0.09 6.64
CA TRP A 46 6.21 0.93 5.55
C TRP A 46 5.12 1.50 4.62
N GLY A 47 3.84 1.25 4.92
CA GLY A 47 2.69 1.73 4.15
C GLY A 47 2.28 0.78 3.02
N GLY A 48 2.63 -0.50 3.11
CA GLY A 48 2.29 -1.52 2.11
C GLY A 48 3.15 -1.43 0.86
N GLY A 49 2.59 -1.74 -0.34
CA GLY A 49 3.39 -1.76 -1.56
C GLY A 49 2.58 -1.81 -2.85
N TYR A 50 3.28 -2.04 -3.95
CA TYR A 50 2.75 -2.01 -5.32
C TYR A 50 3.10 -3.29 -6.06
N ILE A 51 2.14 -3.83 -6.82
CA ILE A 51 2.40 -4.88 -7.80
C ILE A 51 2.16 -4.30 -9.18
N VAL A 52 3.14 -4.43 -10.07
CA VAL A 52 3.07 -3.91 -11.44
C VAL A 52 3.09 -5.08 -12.41
N ILE A 53 1.98 -5.27 -13.12
CA ILE A 53 1.84 -6.32 -14.14
C ILE A 53 2.20 -5.75 -15.52
N GLY A 54 2.96 -6.49 -16.32
CA GLY A 54 3.46 -6.09 -17.63
C GLY A 54 4.96 -5.77 -17.63
N VAL A 55 5.64 -6.01 -16.50
CA VAL A 55 7.07 -5.73 -16.32
C VAL A 55 7.79 -7.03 -15.99
N GLU A 56 8.76 -7.41 -16.82
CA GLU A 56 9.70 -8.48 -16.51
C GLU A 56 10.70 -7.97 -15.46
N GLU A 57 11.09 -8.84 -14.56
CA GLU A 57 11.95 -8.54 -13.42
C GLU A 57 13.21 -9.40 -13.44
N GLU A 58 14.33 -8.79 -13.08
CA GLU A 58 15.57 -9.47 -12.72
C GLU A 58 16.14 -8.82 -11.45
N ASP A 59 16.39 -9.62 -10.43
CA ASP A 59 16.89 -9.18 -9.11
C ASP A 59 16.05 -8.03 -8.48
N GLY A 60 14.72 -8.10 -8.61
CA GLY A 60 13.79 -7.11 -8.09
C GLY A 60 13.72 -5.80 -8.89
N ARG A 61 14.31 -5.75 -10.09
CA ARG A 61 14.37 -4.56 -10.94
C ARG A 61 13.72 -4.79 -12.29
N PRO A 62 13.13 -3.74 -12.90
CA PRO A 62 12.50 -3.88 -14.21
C PRO A 62 13.53 -4.14 -15.31
N VAL A 63 13.24 -5.10 -16.18
CA VAL A 63 14.04 -5.39 -17.39
C VAL A 63 13.50 -4.59 -18.57
N TYR A 64 14.37 -4.00 -19.35
CA TYR A 64 14.04 -3.25 -20.54
C TYR A 64 14.42 -3.99 -21.83
N PRO A 65 13.62 -3.86 -22.92
CA PRO A 65 12.46 -3.00 -23.08
C PRO A 65 11.23 -3.57 -22.36
N LEU A 66 10.43 -2.68 -21.76
CA LEU A 66 9.19 -3.08 -21.05
C LEU A 66 8.25 -3.85 -21.99
N LYS A 67 7.60 -4.91 -21.51
CA LYS A 67 6.68 -5.74 -22.33
C LYS A 67 5.27 -5.15 -22.37
N GLY A 68 4.73 -4.74 -21.24
CA GLY A 68 3.34 -4.29 -21.08
C GLY A 68 2.34 -5.44 -21.08
N VAL A 69 1.07 -5.12 -20.80
CA VAL A 69 -0.07 -6.03 -20.86
C VAL A 69 -0.83 -5.77 -22.15
N PRO A 70 -1.11 -6.80 -23.00
CA PRO A 70 -1.95 -6.65 -24.18
C PRO A 70 -3.34 -6.11 -23.82
N ALA A 71 -3.85 -5.16 -24.62
CA ALA A 71 -5.11 -4.47 -24.33
C ALA A 71 -6.30 -5.44 -24.12
N GLU A 72 -6.35 -6.51 -24.90
CA GLU A 72 -7.38 -7.55 -24.83
C GLU A 72 -7.35 -8.37 -23.53
N LYS A 73 -6.25 -8.33 -22.77
CA LYS A 73 -6.10 -9.02 -21.48
C LYS A 73 -6.41 -8.15 -20.27
N LEU A 74 -6.49 -6.84 -20.44
CA LEU A 74 -6.65 -5.90 -19.31
C LEU A 74 -7.91 -6.18 -18.48
N ASP A 75 -9.07 -6.24 -19.13
CA ASP A 75 -10.34 -6.48 -18.45
C ASP A 75 -10.37 -7.85 -17.76
N LYS A 76 -9.85 -8.88 -18.45
CA LYS A 76 -9.74 -10.23 -17.89
C LYS A 76 -8.89 -10.24 -16.62
N TYR A 77 -7.70 -9.63 -16.65
CA TYR A 77 -6.80 -9.60 -15.50
C TYR A 77 -7.40 -8.82 -14.34
N GLN A 78 -8.03 -7.66 -14.58
CA GLN A 78 -8.69 -6.90 -13.52
C GLN A 78 -9.81 -7.70 -12.83
N LYS A 79 -10.63 -8.41 -13.60
CA LYS A 79 -11.69 -9.29 -13.04
C LYS A 79 -11.11 -10.45 -12.23
N GLU A 80 -10.02 -11.06 -12.71
CA GLU A 80 -9.35 -12.15 -12.00
C GLU A 80 -8.69 -11.66 -10.71
N ILE A 81 -8.00 -10.50 -10.72
CA ILE A 81 -7.40 -9.88 -9.53
C ILE A 81 -8.48 -9.65 -8.48
N PHE A 82 -9.60 -9.01 -8.87
CA PHE A 82 -10.71 -8.77 -7.96
C PHE A 82 -11.27 -10.08 -7.37
N ALA A 83 -11.48 -11.10 -8.20
CA ALA A 83 -12.01 -12.38 -7.76
C ALA A 83 -11.05 -13.10 -6.79
N LYS A 84 -9.74 -13.04 -7.04
CA LYS A 84 -8.74 -13.71 -6.21
C LYS A 84 -8.50 -12.98 -4.89
N CYS A 85 -8.48 -11.66 -4.87
CA CYS A 85 -8.32 -10.89 -3.63
C CYS A 85 -9.47 -11.12 -2.63
N LYS A 86 -10.64 -11.54 -3.08
CA LYS A 86 -11.72 -12.02 -2.20
C LYS A 86 -11.35 -13.23 -1.32
N LEU A 87 -10.26 -13.93 -1.64
CA LEU A 87 -9.77 -15.06 -0.85
C LEU A 87 -8.97 -14.62 0.38
N ILE A 88 -8.55 -13.37 0.48
CA ILE A 88 -7.84 -12.85 1.65
C ILE A 88 -8.79 -12.74 2.84
N ARG A 89 -8.32 -13.06 4.03
CA ARG A 89 -9.06 -12.99 5.30
C ARG A 89 -8.21 -12.32 6.39
N PRO A 90 -8.76 -11.36 7.15
CA PRO A 90 -10.05 -10.69 6.94
C PRO A 90 -10.20 -10.12 5.51
N ALA A 91 -11.39 -9.63 5.14
CA ALA A 91 -11.62 -9.11 3.79
C ALA A 91 -10.67 -7.95 3.50
N TYR A 92 -9.92 -8.04 2.40
CA TYR A 92 -9.00 -7.02 1.94
C TYR A 92 -9.11 -6.88 0.42
N MET A 93 -9.16 -5.65 -0.05
CA MET A 93 -9.23 -5.35 -1.48
C MET A 93 -8.25 -4.23 -1.81
N PRO A 94 -7.20 -4.52 -2.61
CA PRO A 94 -6.27 -3.50 -3.06
C PRO A 94 -6.94 -2.56 -4.08
N ILE A 95 -6.28 -1.45 -4.38
CA ILE A 95 -6.71 -0.51 -5.39
C ILE A 95 -6.02 -0.87 -6.71
N ILE A 96 -6.82 -1.04 -7.77
CA ILE A 96 -6.35 -1.51 -9.07
C ILE A 96 -6.55 -0.40 -10.09
N GLY A 97 -5.50 -0.07 -10.84
CA GLY A 97 -5.54 0.88 -11.94
C GLY A 97 -4.83 0.36 -13.18
N VAL A 98 -5.18 0.91 -14.32
CA VAL A 98 -4.47 0.70 -15.59
C VAL A 98 -3.75 1.99 -15.94
N GLU A 99 -2.47 1.90 -16.19
CA GLU A 99 -1.65 3.03 -16.62
C GLU A 99 -1.03 2.77 -17.99
N THR A 100 -0.76 3.84 -18.69
CA THR A 100 -0.10 3.77 -20.01
C THR A 100 1.25 4.48 -19.95
N TYR A 101 2.30 3.78 -20.35
CA TYR A 101 3.65 4.32 -20.43
C TYR A 101 4.35 3.76 -21.68
N GLN A 102 5.02 4.62 -22.45
CA GLN A 102 5.68 4.24 -23.71
C GLN A 102 4.76 3.46 -24.67
N ASN A 103 3.50 3.89 -24.82
CA ASN A 103 2.46 3.25 -25.63
C ASN A 103 2.16 1.80 -25.26
N LYS A 104 2.43 1.39 -24.00
CA LYS A 104 2.11 0.08 -23.45
C LYS A 104 1.25 0.24 -22.21
N HIS A 105 0.39 -0.74 -21.96
CA HIS A 105 -0.47 -0.75 -20.78
C HIS A 105 0.15 -1.58 -19.67
N PHE A 106 -0.09 -1.14 -18.44
CA PHE A 106 0.33 -1.81 -17.21
C PHE A 106 -0.83 -1.84 -16.24
N ILE A 107 -0.94 -2.91 -15.47
CA ILE A 107 -1.88 -2.95 -14.35
C ILE A 107 -1.08 -2.69 -13.08
N VAL A 108 -1.44 -1.64 -12.36
CA VAL A 108 -0.84 -1.29 -11.07
C VAL A 108 -1.83 -1.65 -9.98
N ILE A 109 -1.38 -2.44 -9.02
CA ILE A 109 -2.16 -2.86 -7.85
C ILE A 109 -1.50 -2.22 -6.64
N TRP A 110 -2.13 -1.20 -6.07
CA TRP A 110 -1.68 -0.60 -4.82
C TRP A 110 -2.30 -1.34 -3.63
N CYS A 111 -1.44 -1.86 -2.76
CA CYS A 111 -1.77 -2.61 -1.56
C CYS A 111 -1.33 -1.81 -0.33
N PRO A 112 -2.11 -0.85 0.17
CA PRO A 112 -1.79 -0.17 1.42
C PRO A 112 -1.79 -1.15 2.59
N GLY A 113 -1.03 -0.83 3.65
CA GLY A 113 -1.11 -1.60 4.90
C GLY A 113 -2.54 -1.66 5.42
N GLY A 114 -3.02 -2.87 5.70
CA GLY A 114 -4.42 -3.07 6.09
C GLY A 114 -4.71 -2.68 7.54
N GLU A 115 -5.94 -2.31 7.82
CA GLU A 115 -6.39 -1.85 9.14
C GLU A 115 -6.69 -3.00 10.12
N THR A 116 -7.05 -4.18 9.60
CA THR A 116 -7.52 -5.34 10.40
C THR A 116 -6.54 -6.51 10.34
N ARG A 117 -5.24 -6.18 10.42
CA ARG A 117 -4.16 -7.19 10.49
C ARG A 117 -4.37 -8.14 11.68
N PRO A 118 -3.92 -9.41 11.58
CA PRO A 118 -3.20 -10.03 10.47
C PRO A 118 -4.13 -10.52 9.36
N TYR A 119 -3.66 -10.41 8.11
CA TYR A 119 -4.32 -10.97 6.94
C TYR A 119 -3.69 -12.31 6.57
N SER A 120 -4.52 -13.23 6.11
CA SER A 120 -4.05 -14.50 5.56
C SER A 120 -4.57 -14.76 4.16
N SER A 121 -3.79 -15.46 3.35
CA SER A 121 -4.22 -15.97 2.06
C SER A 121 -4.13 -17.50 2.01
N PRO A 122 -4.84 -18.18 1.09
CA PRO A 122 -4.63 -19.61 0.88
C PRO A 122 -3.16 -19.90 0.54
N LYS A 123 -2.59 -20.97 1.09
CA LYS A 123 -1.24 -21.42 0.77
C LYS A 123 -1.12 -21.86 -0.69
N THR A 124 -2.16 -22.48 -1.21
CA THR A 124 -2.28 -22.91 -2.60
C THR A 124 -3.63 -22.51 -3.19
N MET A 125 -3.75 -22.52 -4.52
CA MET A 125 -5.03 -22.28 -5.22
C MET A 125 -5.89 -23.54 -5.33
N ASP A 126 -5.45 -24.66 -4.78
CA ASP A 126 -6.22 -25.88 -4.70
C ASP A 126 -7.41 -25.71 -3.74
N LYS A 127 -8.61 -26.07 -4.20
CA LYS A 127 -9.85 -25.92 -3.42
C LYS A 127 -9.91 -26.88 -2.22
N ASP A 128 -9.20 -27.99 -2.29
CA ASP A 128 -9.18 -29.00 -1.23
C ASP A 128 -8.18 -28.65 -0.13
N ASN A 129 -7.20 -27.77 -0.41
CA ASN A 129 -6.26 -27.27 0.58
C ASN A 129 -6.88 -26.07 1.32
N LYS A 130 -7.13 -26.24 2.63
CA LYS A 130 -7.68 -25.20 3.51
C LYS A 130 -6.60 -24.43 4.29
N GLU A 131 -5.32 -24.78 4.11
CA GLU A 131 -4.21 -24.14 4.79
C GLU A 131 -4.09 -22.68 4.37
N ARG A 132 -3.90 -21.80 5.36
CA ARG A 132 -3.77 -20.37 5.17
C ARG A 132 -2.51 -19.86 5.84
N ILE A 133 -1.86 -18.89 5.20
CA ILE A 133 -0.60 -18.31 5.67
C ILE A 133 -0.73 -16.79 5.79
N HIS A 134 -0.16 -16.25 6.86
CA HIS A 134 -0.02 -14.81 7.11
C HIS A 134 1.27 -14.30 6.45
N TYR A 135 1.31 -14.23 5.10
CA TYR A 135 2.53 -13.82 4.40
C TYR A 135 2.99 -12.43 4.85
N ILE A 136 4.32 -12.28 4.93
CA ILE A 136 5.01 -11.01 5.20
C ILE A 136 6.00 -10.69 4.09
N ARG A 137 6.38 -9.41 3.98
CA ARG A 137 7.38 -8.96 3.02
C ARG A 137 8.76 -8.94 3.67
N LYS A 138 9.75 -9.56 3.02
CA LYS A 138 11.17 -9.48 3.38
C LYS A 138 11.96 -9.13 2.14
N SER A 139 12.52 -7.93 2.12
CA SER A 139 13.15 -7.38 0.91
C SER A 139 12.21 -7.51 -0.29
N SER A 140 12.61 -8.15 -1.37
CA SER A 140 11.79 -8.37 -2.58
C SER A 140 10.92 -9.63 -2.52
N ASN A 141 10.87 -10.37 -1.39
CA ASN A 141 10.18 -11.66 -1.31
C ASN A 141 8.96 -11.62 -0.38
N SER A 142 7.90 -12.33 -0.77
CA SER A 142 6.73 -12.61 0.07
C SER A 142 6.89 -14.02 0.67
N VAL A 143 7.13 -14.09 1.97
CA VAL A 143 7.51 -15.32 2.67
C VAL A 143 6.53 -15.69 3.78
N GLU A 144 6.55 -16.96 4.20
CA GLU A 144 5.90 -17.40 5.43
C GLU A 144 6.68 -16.81 6.62
N PRO A 145 6.03 -16.24 7.63
CA PRO A 145 6.71 -15.71 8.80
C PRO A 145 7.28 -16.83 9.66
N THR A 146 8.33 -16.52 10.41
CA THR A 146 8.75 -17.34 11.56
C THR A 146 7.74 -17.20 12.70
N ASP A 147 7.80 -18.09 13.70
CA ASP A 147 6.91 -18.05 14.87
C ASP A 147 6.97 -16.70 15.61
N ASP A 148 8.14 -16.07 15.69
CA ASP A 148 8.31 -14.79 16.36
C ASP A 148 7.77 -13.64 15.52
N GLU A 149 7.96 -13.67 14.21
CA GLU A 149 7.38 -12.68 13.28
C GLU A 149 5.86 -12.79 13.20
N GLU A 150 5.31 -14.00 13.31
CA GLU A 150 3.87 -14.18 13.38
C GLU A 150 3.32 -13.60 14.68
N LYS A 151 3.98 -13.79 15.84
CA LYS A 151 3.63 -13.13 17.10
C LYS A 151 3.71 -11.61 16.97
N ASP A 152 4.76 -11.09 16.33
CA ASP A 152 4.90 -9.66 16.12
C ASP A 152 3.79 -9.10 15.23
N LEU A 153 3.39 -9.83 14.19
CA LEU A 153 2.28 -9.45 13.32
C LEU A 153 0.95 -9.40 14.09
N PHE A 154 0.66 -10.38 14.96
CA PHE A 154 -0.51 -10.36 15.83
C PHE A 154 -0.46 -9.22 16.86
N ASN A 155 0.72 -8.92 17.38
CA ASN A 155 0.92 -7.79 18.29
C ASN A 155 0.76 -6.44 17.61
N LEU A 156 1.18 -6.33 16.34
CA LEU A 156 1.07 -5.09 15.55
C LEU A 156 -0.38 -4.62 15.43
N ALA A 157 -1.33 -5.53 15.30
CA ALA A 157 -2.75 -5.23 15.26
C ALA A 157 -3.25 -4.46 16.51
N ASN A 158 -2.58 -4.69 17.65
CA ASN A 158 -2.92 -4.07 18.94
C ASN A 158 -2.02 -2.87 19.27
N ARG A 159 -0.87 -2.70 18.60
CA ARG A 159 0.12 -1.67 18.94
C ARG A 159 -0.14 -0.31 18.28
N VAL A 160 -0.83 -0.28 17.15
CA VAL A 160 -1.17 0.99 16.49
C VAL A 160 -2.57 1.41 16.94
N PRO A 161 -2.69 2.41 17.83
CA PRO A 161 -3.99 2.94 18.25
C PRO A 161 -4.82 3.34 17.05
N PHE A 162 -6.15 3.30 17.18
CA PHE A 162 -7.05 3.71 16.10
C PHE A 162 -6.72 5.11 15.56
N ASP A 163 -6.42 6.03 16.45
CA ASP A 163 -6.10 7.43 16.12
C ASP A 163 -4.85 7.58 15.25
N ASP A 164 -3.83 6.72 15.46
CA ASP A 164 -2.57 6.76 14.72
C ASP A 164 -2.63 6.03 13.35
N ARG A 165 -3.73 5.35 13.04
CA ARG A 165 -3.87 4.65 11.77
C ARG A 165 -4.11 5.64 10.63
N VAL A 166 -3.37 5.47 9.54
CA VAL A 166 -3.57 6.24 8.32
C VAL A 166 -4.93 5.90 7.70
N ASN A 167 -5.75 6.90 7.46
CA ASN A 167 -7.02 6.72 6.76
C ASN A 167 -6.80 6.83 5.25
N HIS A 168 -6.67 5.68 4.59
CA HIS A 168 -6.41 5.64 3.14
C HIS A 168 -7.58 6.16 2.29
N LYS A 169 -8.77 6.32 2.86
CA LYS A 169 -9.95 6.86 2.17
C LYS A 169 -10.02 8.38 2.24
N ALA A 170 -9.36 8.98 3.23
CA ALA A 170 -9.33 10.43 3.42
C ALA A 170 -8.27 11.09 2.52
N GLU A 171 -8.49 12.37 2.24
CA GLU A 171 -7.59 13.26 1.51
C GLU A 171 -7.19 14.44 2.40
N MET A 172 -6.10 15.14 2.05
CA MET A 172 -5.68 16.34 2.79
C MET A 172 -6.76 17.43 2.84
N SER A 173 -7.66 17.48 1.85
CA SER A 173 -8.81 18.38 1.83
C SER A 173 -9.89 18.08 2.89
N ASP A 174 -9.86 16.91 3.50
CA ASP A 174 -10.80 16.54 4.56
C ASP A 174 -10.34 17.11 5.92
N LEU A 175 -9.09 17.58 6.02
CA LEU A 175 -8.59 18.27 7.19
C LEU A 175 -9.05 19.74 7.19
N ASN A 176 -9.59 20.20 8.32
CA ASN A 176 -10.05 21.57 8.46
C ASN A 176 -8.98 22.48 9.06
N ILE A 177 -8.30 23.28 8.20
CA ILE A 177 -7.25 24.20 8.61
C ILE A 177 -7.69 25.17 9.70
N THR A 178 -8.92 25.66 9.65
CA THR A 178 -9.43 26.63 10.65
C THR A 178 -9.58 25.99 12.02
N LEU A 179 -10.06 24.74 12.08
CA LEU A 179 -10.14 24.01 13.35
C LEU A 179 -8.75 23.71 13.92
N ILE A 180 -7.82 23.30 13.08
CA ILE A 180 -6.43 23.04 13.47
C ILE A 180 -5.78 24.31 14.00
N GLN A 181 -5.94 25.46 13.31
CA GLN A 181 -5.38 26.73 13.77
C GLN A 181 -6.01 27.20 15.09
N ASN A 182 -7.33 27.05 15.27
CA ASN A 182 -8.00 27.38 16.51
C ASN A 182 -7.48 26.53 17.67
N TYR A 183 -7.34 25.23 17.45
CA TYR A 183 -6.75 24.32 18.44
C TYR A 183 -5.32 24.71 18.81
N LEU A 184 -4.44 24.93 17.82
CA LEU A 184 -3.05 25.35 18.06
C LEU A 184 -2.98 26.68 18.83
N LYS A 185 -3.89 27.62 18.57
CA LYS A 185 -4.00 28.89 19.29
C LYS A 185 -4.43 28.67 20.74
N GLU A 186 -5.43 27.85 20.97
CA GLU A 186 -5.98 27.56 22.30
C GLU A 186 -4.92 26.93 23.21
N ILE A 187 -4.18 25.94 22.70
CA ILE A 187 -3.11 25.28 23.45
C ILE A 187 -1.79 26.09 23.50
N LYS A 188 -1.77 27.27 22.87
CA LYS A 188 -0.58 28.14 22.77
C LYS A 188 0.64 27.44 22.16
N SER A 189 0.41 26.61 21.15
CA SER A 189 1.47 25.88 20.45
C SER A 189 2.35 26.82 19.62
N SER A 190 3.66 26.56 19.57
CA SER A 190 4.60 27.25 18.66
C SER A 190 4.23 27.02 17.18
N LEU A 191 3.53 25.93 16.84
CA LEU A 191 3.06 25.64 15.49
C LEU A 191 1.95 26.59 15.01
N TYR A 192 1.31 27.37 15.92
CA TYR A 192 0.26 28.31 15.53
C TYR A 192 0.77 29.36 14.55
N GLU A 193 1.93 29.98 14.82
CA GLU A 193 2.49 30.98 13.91
C GLU A 193 2.92 30.34 12.58
N LYS A 194 3.52 29.15 12.63
CA LYS A 194 3.88 28.37 11.44
C LYS A 194 2.63 28.06 10.58
N SER A 195 1.49 27.78 11.21
CA SER A 195 0.23 27.45 10.50
C SER A 195 -0.40 28.60 9.71
N LYS A 196 0.01 29.85 10.00
CA LYS A 196 -0.47 31.04 9.27
C LYS A 196 0.31 31.33 8.00
N THR A 197 1.58 31.00 7.96
CA THR A 197 2.53 31.43 6.92
C THR A 197 3.24 30.28 6.23
N GLY A 198 3.22 29.07 6.83
CA GLY A 198 3.91 27.89 6.35
C GLY A 198 3.04 26.99 5.49
N ASP A 199 3.66 25.90 5.00
CA ASP A 199 2.96 24.83 4.31
C ASP A 199 2.06 24.08 5.28
N PHE A 200 0.77 23.96 4.94
CA PHE A 200 -0.21 23.25 5.75
C PHE A 200 0.14 21.77 5.95
N VAL A 201 0.70 21.12 4.92
CA VAL A 201 1.15 19.72 5.00
C VAL A 201 2.24 19.59 6.07
N GLU A 202 3.23 20.47 6.06
CA GLU A 202 4.32 20.45 7.02
C GLU A 202 3.84 20.64 8.47
N VAL A 203 2.87 21.54 8.68
CA VAL A 203 2.24 21.71 10.00
C VAL A 203 1.53 20.43 10.45
N CYS A 204 0.79 19.77 9.56
CA CYS A 204 0.11 18.51 9.85
C CYS A 204 1.11 17.37 10.15
N GLN A 205 2.27 17.36 9.48
CA GLN A 205 3.36 16.41 9.77
C GLN A 205 3.98 16.67 11.16
N ASP A 206 4.25 17.92 11.49
CA ASP A 206 4.77 18.31 12.81
C ASP A 206 3.79 17.97 13.96
N MET A 207 2.49 18.02 13.68
CA MET A 207 1.42 17.58 14.59
C MET A 207 1.26 16.06 14.64
N ASN A 208 1.92 15.32 13.77
CA ASN A 208 1.79 13.87 13.59
C ASN A 208 0.35 13.40 13.26
N ILE A 209 -0.44 14.23 12.60
CA ILE A 209 -1.83 13.92 12.19
C ILE A 209 -1.96 13.42 10.74
N VAL A 210 -0.85 13.32 10.03
CA VAL A 210 -0.77 12.78 8.66
C VAL A 210 0.37 11.75 8.56
N SER A 211 0.33 10.94 7.49
CA SER A 211 1.42 10.01 7.16
C SER A 211 2.67 10.78 6.68
N THR A 212 3.82 10.15 6.79
CA THR A 212 5.11 10.69 6.32
C THR A 212 5.68 9.88 5.15
N LEU A 213 4.83 9.17 4.39
CA LEU A 213 5.28 8.40 3.24
C LEU A 213 5.73 9.33 2.11
N PRO A 214 6.85 9.04 1.44
CA PRO A 214 7.41 9.93 0.43
C PRO A 214 6.54 10.05 -0.82
N GLU A 215 5.76 9.02 -1.15
CA GLU A 215 4.94 8.99 -2.35
C GLU A 215 3.54 9.61 -2.17
N TYR A 216 3.08 9.80 -0.92
CA TYR A 216 1.81 10.47 -0.64
C TYR A 216 1.67 10.88 0.83
N VAL A 217 0.83 11.88 1.05
CA VAL A 217 0.46 12.31 2.39
C VAL A 217 -1.03 12.06 2.59
N LYS A 218 -1.38 11.31 3.63
CA LYS A 218 -2.75 10.96 3.99
C LYS A 218 -3.01 11.26 5.46
N PRO A 219 -4.22 11.76 5.80
CA PRO A 219 -4.61 11.96 7.19
C PRO A 219 -4.58 10.66 8.00
N LYS A 220 -4.20 10.77 9.28
CA LYS A 220 -4.50 9.77 10.30
C LYS A 220 -5.91 9.99 10.85
N ASN A 221 -6.48 8.96 11.51
CA ASN A 221 -7.82 9.08 12.08
C ASN A 221 -7.93 10.20 13.13
N VAL A 222 -6.87 10.49 13.87
CA VAL A 222 -6.84 11.60 14.85
C VAL A 222 -7.02 12.97 14.23
N GLY A 223 -6.70 13.15 12.95
CA GLY A 223 -6.80 14.43 12.24
C GLY A 223 -8.18 14.70 11.63
N LEU A 224 -9.05 13.69 11.58
CA LEU A 224 -10.36 13.75 10.95
C LEU A 224 -11.48 13.96 11.96
#